data_acac252a074e6b949d09e64cf76a09bb
#
_entry.id   acac252a074e6b949d09e64cf76a09bb
#
_cell.length_a   1.000
_cell.length_b   1.000
_cell.length_c   1.000
_cell.angle_alpha   90.00
_cell.angle_beta   90.00
_cell.angle_gamma   90.00
#
_symmetry.space_group_name_H-M   'P 1'
#
loop_
_entity.id
_entity.type
_entity.pdbx_description
1 polymer ?
#
loop_
_entity_poly.entity_id
_entity_poly.type
_entity_poly.pdbx_seq_one_letter_code
_entity_poly.pdbx_strand_id
1 'polypeptide(L)'
;LEASLRQDELSLSNKTKGCILPWVHLFGTIRGDYRLCCYAEYVEPNIKLGTSDQSLTDVWNGKPMRNIRKAMLAGKVPYECEKACYDRESLGDKSNRISSNIRFHHWAKLQKLTEEDGSIPTKPIYLDIRFGNLCNFRCRMCLPESSTSWYKEAREIDFLPEWTETKPIDKYTDNQIFWDSLDDVAPYLLEVYFAGGEPFVQDGHYKLLEYLISKGYSKKITLSYNTNLSYDKYKKFDLTEMWNNFKKVKLWPSCEGMGKRGEYSRKGLDWKKFERNVDKFSKHIDTISSVVSIWSITAMPDFILWLKKRNLNFYLTSLTGPPFASVTCLPKDAKITINKMYKSFMQKYGHLLNEHEVDNIKNILSYMNGRDDSHELQLFKAFNEKLDESRGESFLTTYPEFASWYKNI
;
A
#
# COMPACT_ATOMS: atom_id res chain seq x y z
N LEU A 1 0.81 6.55 -30.46
CA LEU A 1 0.71 7.88 -29.82
C LEU A 1 0.82 7.79 -28.28
N GLU A 2 0.09 6.88 -27.62
CA GLU A 2 0.20 6.71 -26.14
C GLU A 2 1.58 6.21 -25.66
N ALA A 3 2.23 5.33 -26.42
CA ALA A 3 3.58 4.83 -26.08
C ALA A 3 4.65 5.92 -26.25
N SER A 4 4.53 6.78 -27.26
CA SER A 4 5.43 7.93 -27.49
C SER A 4 5.24 9.01 -26.41
N LEU A 5 4.00 9.32 -26.03
CA LEU A 5 3.71 10.24 -24.92
C LEU A 5 4.27 9.75 -23.60
N ARG A 6 4.22 8.43 -23.33
CA ARG A 6 4.81 7.83 -22.11
C ARG A 6 6.34 7.92 -22.05
N GLN A 7 7.02 7.82 -23.21
CA GLN A 7 8.48 7.97 -23.26
C GLN A 7 8.93 9.41 -23.01
N ASP A 8 8.20 10.38 -23.56
CA ASP A 8 8.45 11.80 -23.34
C ASP A 8 8.11 12.22 -21.88
N GLU A 9 7.04 11.69 -21.29
CA GLU A 9 6.66 11.89 -19.90
C GLU A 9 7.69 11.29 -18.91
N LEU A 10 8.24 10.10 -19.21
CA LEU A 10 9.32 9.48 -18.45
C LEU A 10 10.63 10.30 -18.54
N SER A 11 10.93 10.85 -19.71
CA SER A 11 12.12 11.70 -19.90
C SER A 11 12.02 13.03 -19.14
N LEU A 12 10.82 13.60 -19.04
CA LEU A 12 10.54 14.81 -18.28
C LEU A 12 10.59 14.55 -16.76
N SER A 13 10.07 13.40 -16.27
CA SER A 13 10.06 13.05 -14.84
C SER A 13 11.47 12.75 -14.29
N ASN A 14 12.35 12.18 -15.12
CA ASN A 14 13.75 11.92 -14.77
C ASN A 14 14.62 13.19 -14.76
N LYS A 15 14.21 14.24 -15.49
CA LYS A 15 14.94 15.52 -15.54
C LYS A 15 14.60 16.46 -14.37
N THR A 16 13.47 16.25 -13.69
CA THR A 16 13.11 17.06 -12.52
C THR A 16 13.69 16.45 -11.24
N LYS A 17 14.60 17.17 -10.60
CA LYS A 17 15.22 16.75 -9.32
C LYS A 17 14.28 16.80 -8.11
N GLY A 18 12.99 17.03 -8.27
CA GLY A 18 12.02 17.15 -7.17
C GLY A 18 10.89 16.14 -7.25
N CYS A 19 10.09 16.12 -6.20
CA CYS A 19 8.84 15.37 -6.11
C CYS A 19 7.66 16.36 -6.10
N ILE A 20 6.59 16.06 -6.85
CA ILE A 20 5.39 16.93 -6.91
C ILE A 20 4.53 16.86 -5.64
N LEU A 21 4.64 15.80 -4.85
CA LEU A 21 3.76 15.55 -3.69
C LEU A 21 3.66 16.72 -2.71
N PRO A 22 4.73 17.46 -2.36
CA PRO A 22 4.61 18.61 -1.46
C PRO A 22 3.67 19.72 -1.94
N TRP A 23 3.27 19.73 -3.20
CA TRP A 23 2.38 20.74 -3.82
C TRP A 23 0.97 20.24 -4.08
N VAL A 24 0.71 18.95 -3.91
CA VAL A 24 -0.59 18.36 -4.28
C VAL A 24 -1.17 17.44 -3.22
N HIS A 25 -0.37 16.92 -2.30
CA HIS A 25 -0.69 15.78 -1.45
C HIS A 25 -0.50 16.06 0.03
N LEU A 26 -1.44 15.57 0.84
CA LEU A 26 -1.31 15.51 2.30
C LEU A 26 -1.61 14.09 2.77
N PHE A 27 -0.70 13.53 3.58
CA PHE A 27 -0.79 12.17 4.09
C PHE A 27 -0.90 12.15 5.62
N GLY A 28 -1.98 11.53 6.12
CA GLY A 28 -2.23 11.30 7.54
C GLY A 28 -2.11 9.82 7.91
N THR A 29 -1.21 9.51 8.85
CA THR A 29 -0.96 8.15 9.35
C THR A 29 -2.01 7.71 10.36
N ILE A 30 -2.10 6.41 10.65
CA ILE A 30 -3.00 5.87 11.70
C ILE A 30 -2.71 6.45 13.10
N ARG A 31 -1.49 6.91 13.36
CA ARG A 31 -1.07 7.50 14.65
C ARG A 31 -1.37 9.00 14.76
N GLY A 32 -2.00 9.59 13.74
CA GLY A 32 -2.34 11.01 13.74
C GLY A 32 -1.19 11.94 13.36
N ASP A 33 -0.07 11.40 12.89
CA ASP A 33 1.02 12.20 12.31
C ASP A 33 0.73 12.51 10.85
N TYR A 34 1.04 13.72 10.41
CA TYR A 34 1.13 14.03 8.99
C TYR A 34 2.56 13.87 8.50
N ARG A 35 2.72 13.22 7.35
CA ARG A 35 4.01 12.89 6.73
C ARG A 35 4.02 13.31 5.26
N LEU A 36 5.20 13.31 4.66
CA LEU A 36 5.36 13.71 3.26
C LEU A 36 4.66 12.72 2.31
N CYS A 37 4.84 11.44 2.51
CA CYS A 37 4.14 10.36 1.81
C CYS A 37 4.31 9.02 2.55
N CYS A 38 3.55 8.01 2.14
CA CYS A 38 3.56 6.69 2.76
C CYS A 38 4.90 5.94 2.63
N TYR A 39 5.74 6.27 1.66
CA TYR A 39 7.08 5.66 1.53
C TYR A 39 8.10 6.30 2.49
N ALA A 40 8.00 7.60 2.70
CA ALA A 40 8.86 8.32 3.64
C ALA A 40 8.50 8.03 5.11
N GLU A 41 7.33 7.46 5.39
CA GLU A 41 6.87 7.10 6.74
C GLU A 41 7.84 6.16 7.46
N TYR A 42 8.46 5.24 6.73
CA TYR A 42 9.31 4.17 7.28
C TYR A 42 10.81 4.49 7.25
N VAL A 43 11.18 5.71 6.87
CA VAL A 43 12.59 6.16 6.87
C VAL A 43 12.88 6.92 8.16
N GLU A 44 13.87 6.46 8.93
CA GLU A 44 14.28 7.14 10.16
C GLU A 44 15.64 7.82 9.99
N PRO A 45 15.85 9.04 10.54
CA PRO A 45 14.82 9.88 11.14
C PRO A 45 13.89 10.49 10.09
N ASN A 46 12.59 10.46 10.34
CA ASN A 46 11.62 11.04 9.42
C ASN A 46 11.06 12.37 9.93
N ILE A 47 10.67 13.25 9.00
CA ILE A 47 10.12 14.56 9.34
C ILE A 47 8.61 14.43 9.53
N LYS A 48 8.12 14.79 10.74
CA LYS A 48 6.71 15.05 10.96
C LYS A 48 6.35 16.42 10.40
N LEU A 49 5.37 16.47 9.52
CA LEU A 49 4.84 17.73 8.99
C LEU A 49 3.96 18.43 10.03
N GLY A 50 3.31 17.63 10.88
CA GLY A 50 2.42 18.03 11.95
C GLY A 50 1.72 16.83 12.55
N THR A 51 0.72 17.09 13.40
CA THR A 51 -0.11 16.08 14.07
C THR A 51 -1.59 16.37 13.89
N SER A 52 -2.45 15.40 14.20
CA SER A 52 -3.92 15.55 14.16
C SER A 52 -4.48 16.63 15.10
N ASP A 53 -3.65 17.17 16.02
CA ASP A 53 -4.00 18.29 16.89
C ASP A 53 -3.84 19.67 16.21
N GLN A 54 -3.48 19.67 14.93
CA GLN A 54 -3.35 20.87 14.09
C GLN A 54 -4.35 20.82 12.94
N SER A 55 -4.78 21.99 12.46
CA SER A 55 -5.62 22.05 11.26
C SER A 55 -4.86 21.56 10.02
N LEU A 56 -5.60 21.00 9.04
CA LEU A 56 -5.00 20.57 7.77
C LEU A 56 -4.28 21.71 7.05
N THR A 57 -4.79 22.95 7.19
CA THR A 57 -4.20 24.15 6.60
C THR A 57 -2.89 24.54 7.29
N ASP A 58 -2.82 24.44 8.62
CA ASP A 58 -1.60 24.73 9.38
C ASP A 58 -0.51 23.71 9.06
N VAL A 59 -0.85 22.43 8.93
CA VAL A 59 0.09 21.39 8.49
C VAL A 59 0.55 21.64 7.05
N TRP A 60 -0.37 21.98 6.13
CA TRP A 60 -0.11 22.21 4.71
C TRP A 60 0.89 23.32 4.46
N ASN A 61 0.83 24.42 5.21
CA ASN A 61 1.76 25.52 5.15
C ASN A 61 2.63 25.66 6.42
N GLY A 62 2.72 24.60 7.20
CA GLY A 62 3.60 24.55 8.37
C GLY A 62 5.08 24.63 8.01
N LYS A 63 5.90 25.04 8.95
CA LYS A 63 7.36 25.23 8.76
C LYS A 63 8.04 23.99 8.14
N PRO A 64 7.73 22.73 8.55
CA PRO A 64 8.36 21.56 7.93
C PRO A 64 8.05 21.45 6.43
N MET A 65 6.77 21.58 6.04
CA MET A 65 6.34 21.48 4.63
C MET A 65 6.95 22.62 3.79
N ARG A 66 6.97 23.84 4.30
CA ARG A 66 7.61 24.99 3.64
C ARG A 66 9.10 24.77 3.40
N ASN A 67 9.79 24.21 4.37
CA ASN A 67 11.22 23.88 4.24
C ASN A 67 11.47 22.80 3.18
N ILE A 68 10.62 21.77 3.10
CA ILE A 68 10.69 20.73 2.06
C ILE A 68 10.51 21.35 0.67
N ARG A 69 9.48 22.20 0.48
CA ARG A 69 9.26 22.88 -0.80
C ARG A 69 10.46 23.72 -1.22
N LYS A 70 11.00 24.55 -0.31
CA LYS A 70 12.21 25.36 -0.57
C LYS A 70 13.42 24.51 -0.93
N ALA A 71 13.66 23.43 -0.18
CA ALA A 71 14.76 22.51 -0.47
C ALA A 71 14.64 21.90 -1.87
N MET A 72 13.45 21.40 -2.23
CA MET A 72 13.22 20.80 -3.54
C MET A 72 13.35 21.81 -4.69
N LEU A 73 12.85 23.04 -4.53
CA LEU A 73 13.01 24.11 -5.53
C LEU A 73 14.48 24.51 -5.70
N ALA A 74 15.26 24.45 -4.63
CA ALA A 74 16.73 24.67 -4.68
C ALA A 74 17.52 23.45 -5.19
N GLY A 75 16.84 22.40 -5.69
CA GLY A 75 17.47 21.17 -6.17
C GLY A 75 18.07 20.27 -5.08
N LYS A 76 17.72 20.51 -3.81
CA LYS A 76 18.13 19.69 -2.67
C LYS A 76 17.08 18.61 -2.42
N VAL A 77 17.54 17.40 -2.03
CA VAL A 77 16.67 16.27 -1.73
C VAL A 77 16.57 16.10 -0.21
N PRO A 78 15.36 16.09 0.38
CA PRO A 78 15.19 15.71 1.78
C PRO A 78 15.69 14.29 2.03
N TYR A 79 16.26 14.04 3.21
CA TYR A 79 16.87 12.74 3.56
C TYR A 79 15.89 11.57 3.40
N GLU A 80 14.66 11.70 3.88
CA GLU A 80 13.65 10.67 3.74
C GLU A 80 13.27 10.39 2.28
N CYS A 81 13.31 11.40 1.41
CA CYS A 81 13.09 11.21 -0.02
C CYS A 81 14.27 10.50 -0.68
N GLU A 82 15.51 10.83 -0.26
CA GLU A 82 16.71 10.15 -0.72
C GLU A 82 16.60 8.66 -0.47
N LYS A 83 16.34 8.25 0.76
CA LYS A 83 16.20 6.84 1.16
C LYS A 83 14.98 6.14 0.55
N ALA A 84 13.84 6.79 0.54
CA ALA A 84 12.59 6.19 0.06
C ALA A 84 12.52 6.05 -1.47
N CYS A 85 13.14 6.95 -2.22
CA CYS A 85 12.98 7.04 -3.68
C CYS A 85 14.30 7.02 -4.44
N TYR A 86 15.24 7.92 -4.15
CA TYR A 86 16.44 8.10 -4.99
C TYR A 86 17.41 6.92 -4.88
N ASP A 87 17.59 6.33 -3.68
CA ASP A 87 18.40 5.12 -3.51
C ASP A 87 17.84 3.97 -4.38
N ARG A 88 16.51 3.83 -4.44
CA ARG A 88 15.85 2.83 -5.29
C ARG A 88 16.00 3.13 -6.79
N GLU A 89 15.88 4.40 -7.17
CA GLU A 89 16.07 4.85 -8.55
C GLU A 89 17.50 4.59 -9.04
N SER A 90 18.51 4.73 -8.17
CA SER A 90 19.90 4.41 -8.49
C SER A 90 20.13 2.93 -8.80
N LEU A 91 19.23 2.05 -8.30
CA LEU A 91 19.23 0.62 -8.58
C LEU A 91 18.34 0.23 -9.78
N GLY A 92 17.76 1.24 -10.47
CA GLY A 92 16.91 1.03 -11.65
C GLY A 92 15.42 0.81 -11.33
N ASP A 93 15.01 0.96 -10.06
CA ASP A 93 13.61 0.82 -9.66
C ASP A 93 12.78 2.06 -10.00
N LYS A 94 11.52 1.86 -10.36
CA LYS A 94 10.55 2.93 -10.49
C LYS A 94 10.00 3.33 -9.12
N SER A 95 10.44 4.50 -8.62
CA SER A 95 10.03 5.00 -7.32
C SER A 95 8.62 5.61 -7.29
N ASN A 96 8.11 5.84 -6.06
CA ASN A 96 6.88 6.59 -5.85
C ASN A 96 6.99 8.04 -6.37
N ARG A 97 8.18 8.67 -6.27
CA ARG A 97 8.44 10.00 -6.81
C ARG A 97 8.21 10.05 -8.33
N ILE A 98 8.80 9.12 -9.08
CA ILE A 98 8.64 9.04 -10.54
C ILE A 98 7.16 8.84 -10.89
N SER A 99 6.51 7.88 -10.25
CA SER A 99 5.09 7.59 -10.48
C SER A 99 4.18 8.78 -10.17
N SER A 100 4.46 9.48 -9.08
CA SER A 100 3.70 10.68 -8.67
C SER A 100 3.94 11.86 -9.61
N ASN A 101 5.18 12.09 -10.06
CA ASN A 101 5.49 13.14 -11.02
C ASN A 101 4.79 12.92 -12.36
N ILE A 102 4.73 11.67 -12.84
CA ILE A 102 3.97 11.31 -14.04
C ILE A 102 2.47 11.57 -13.80
N ARG A 103 1.93 11.06 -12.71
CA ARG A 103 0.50 11.15 -12.38
C ARG A 103 0.02 12.59 -12.24
N PHE A 104 0.81 13.44 -11.63
CA PHE A 104 0.47 14.83 -11.30
C PHE A 104 1.19 15.86 -12.17
N HIS A 105 1.74 15.48 -13.35
CA HIS A 105 2.53 16.38 -14.20
C HIS A 105 1.79 17.67 -14.56
N HIS A 106 0.48 17.64 -14.79
CA HIS A 106 -0.34 18.83 -15.06
C HIS A 106 -0.34 19.86 -13.93
N TRP A 107 0.00 19.42 -12.70
CA TRP A 107 0.04 20.25 -11.50
C TRP A 107 1.43 20.83 -11.21
N ALA A 108 2.45 20.51 -12.02
CA ALA A 108 3.82 21.02 -11.83
C ALA A 108 3.88 22.57 -11.81
N LYS A 109 2.92 23.24 -12.46
CA LYS A 109 2.78 24.71 -12.42
C LYS A 109 2.57 25.26 -11.01
N LEU A 110 2.06 24.48 -10.05
CA LEU A 110 1.89 24.89 -8.65
C LEU A 110 3.23 25.22 -7.97
N GLN A 111 4.32 24.61 -8.41
CA GLN A 111 5.67 24.93 -7.89
C GLN A 111 6.04 26.40 -8.08
N LYS A 112 5.55 27.03 -9.16
CA LYS A 112 5.78 28.45 -9.44
C LYS A 112 4.99 29.41 -8.54
N LEU A 113 4.00 28.90 -7.80
CA LEU A 113 3.19 29.66 -6.84
C LEU A 113 3.78 29.63 -5.43
N THR A 114 4.97 29.02 -5.25
CA THR A 114 5.62 28.93 -3.94
C THR A 114 6.24 30.27 -3.60
N GLU A 115 5.83 30.84 -2.48
CA GLU A 115 6.37 32.08 -1.94
C GLU A 115 7.80 31.92 -1.41
N GLU A 116 8.50 33.01 -1.17
CA GLU A 116 9.90 33.00 -0.65
C GLU A 116 10.06 32.20 0.65
N ASP A 117 9.05 32.24 1.51
CA ASP A 117 9.04 31.49 2.77
C ASP A 117 8.70 30.01 2.60
N GLY A 118 8.33 29.56 1.39
CA GLY A 118 7.95 28.19 1.03
C GLY A 118 6.45 27.89 1.20
N SER A 119 5.64 28.89 1.56
CA SER A 119 4.18 28.74 1.57
C SER A 119 3.61 28.72 0.16
N ILE A 120 2.37 28.25 0.04
CA ILE A 120 1.64 28.20 -1.22
C ILE A 120 0.17 28.60 -0.99
N PRO A 121 -0.42 29.44 -1.85
CA PRO A 121 -1.81 29.89 -1.68
C PRO A 121 -2.85 28.81 -1.95
N THR A 122 -2.46 27.72 -2.61
CA THR A 122 -3.35 26.59 -2.92
C THR A 122 -3.47 25.61 -1.76
N LYS A 123 -4.47 24.73 -1.83
CA LYS A 123 -4.70 23.65 -0.86
C LYS A 123 -4.34 22.32 -1.49
N PRO A 124 -4.18 21.22 -0.70
CA PRO A 124 -3.95 19.90 -1.25
C PRO A 124 -5.15 19.47 -2.10
N ILE A 125 -4.88 18.81 -3.22
CA ILE A 125 -5.89 18.23 -4.11
C ILE A 125 -6.03 16.71 -3.92
N TYR A 126 -5.10 16.11 -3.19
CA TYR A 126 -5.05 14.69 -2.90
C TYR A 126 -4.82 14.48 -1.40
N LEU A 127 -5.81 13.90 -0.73
CA LEU A 127 -5.75 13.51 0.68
C LEU A 127 -5.58 12.00 0.78
N ASP A 128 -4.45 11.55 1.33
CA ASP A 128 -4.22 10.16 1.76
C ASP A 128 -4.50 10.11 3.26
N ILE A 129 -5.57 9.44 3.67
CA ILE A 129 -5.97 9.39 5.07
C ILE A 129 -6.16 7.95 5.56
N ARG A 130 -5.55 7.63 6.71
CA ARG A 130 -5.65 6.35 7.39
C ARG A 130 -6.31 6.56 8.73
N PHE A 131 -7.62 6.35 8.80
CA PHE A 131 -8.40 6.60 10.01
C PHE A 131 -7.90 5.80 11.19
N GLY A 132 -7.49 4.54 10.96
CA GLY A 132 -6.99 3.71 12.04
C GLY A 132 -6.52 2.34 11.56
N ASN A 133 -6.22 1.48 12.51
CA ASN A 133 -5.77 0.11 12.27
C ASN A 133 -6.84 -0.95 12.54
N LEU A 134 -8.12 -0.55 12.69
CA LEU A 134 -9.21 -1.52 12.77
C LEU A 134 -9.23 -2.35 11.48
N CYS A 135 -9.04 -3.65 11.61
CA CYS A 135 -9.04 -4.60 10.50
C CYS A 135 -9.64 -5.93 10.96
N ASN A 136 -10.36 -6.59 10.07
CA ASN A 136 -10.97 -7.90 10.32
C ASN A 136 -10.07 -9.07 9.92
N PHE A 137 -8.87 -8.83 9.33
CA PHE A 137 -7.88 -9.84 8.99
C PHE A 137 -6.65 -9.74 9.89
N ARG A 138 -5.96 -10.87 10.09
CA ARG A 138 -4.64 -10.97 10.71
C ARG A 138 -3.67 -11.70 9.78
N CYS A 139 -3.36 -11.03 8.67
CA CYS A 139 -2.48 -11.54 7.63
C CYS A 139 -1.08 -11.84 8.19
N ARG A 140 -0.40 -12.90 7.71
CA ARG A 140 0.94 -13.28 8.19
C ARG A 140 2.01 -12.22 7.92
N MET A 141 1.82 -11.40 6.87
CA MET A 141 2.71 -10.30 6.52
C MET A 141 2.37 -8.98 7.23
N CYS A 142 1.30 -8.91 8.02
CA CYS A 142 0.94 -7.72 8.78
C CYS A 142 1.43 -7.81 10.22
N LEU A 143 1.51 -6.65 10.87
CA LEU A 143 1.84 -6.49 12.29
C LEU A 143 0.63 -5.95 13.05
N PRO A 144 0.60 -6.05 14.39
CA PRO A 144 -0.45 -5.49 15.24
C PRO A 144 -0.69 -4.00 14.97
N GLU A 145 0.34 -3.23 14.62
CA GLU A 145 0.18 -1.83 14.23
C GLU A 145 -0.80 -1.63 13.08
N SER A 146 -0.82 -2.56 12.13
CA SER A 146 -1.67 -2.49 10.93
C SER A 146 -3.01 -3.21 11.06
N SER A 147 -3.21 -4.02 12.13
CA SER A 147 -4.44 -4.77 12.32
C SER A 147 -4.74 -5.10 13.78
N THR A 148 -5.89 -4.63 14.26
CA THR A 148 -6.38 -4.96 15.62
C THR A 148 -6.67 -6.45 15.82
N SER A 149 -6.97 -7.20 14.76
CA SER A 149 -7.19 -8.64 14.85
C SER A 149 -5.94 -9.42 15.29
N TRP A 150 -4.74 -8.81 15.18
CA TRP A 150 -3.50 -9.36 15.68
C TRP A 150 -3.31 -9.22 17.19
N TYR A 151 -3.93 -8.26 17.85
CA TYR A 151 -3.61 -7.87 19.23
C TYR A 151 -3.59 -9.04 20.23
N LYS A 152 -4.62 -9.88 20.18
CA LYS A 152 -4.69 -11.05 21.06
C LYS A 152 -3.63 -12.08 20.69
N GLU A 153 -3.57 -12.48 19.42
CA GLU A 153 -2.68 -13.53 18.93
C GLU A 153 -1.20 -13.15 19.09
N ALA A 154 -0.81 -11.90 18.79
CA ALA A 154 0.57 -11.45 18.95
C ALA A 154 1.10 -11.61 20.40
N ARG A 155 0.23 -11.40 21.40
CA ARG A 155 0.57 -11.63 22.82
C ARG A 155 0.60 -13.12 23.15
N GLU A 156 -0.37 -13.90 22.68
CA GLU A 156 -0.47 -15.34 22.94
C GLU A 156 0.72 -16.13 22.39
N ILE A 157 1.24 -15.75 21.23
CA ILE A 157 2.41 -16.41 20.64
C ILE A 157 3.75 -15.78 21.03
N ASP A 158 3.74 -14.78 21.93
CA ASP A 158 4.94 -14.07 22.39
C ASP A 158 5.79 -13.54 21.21
N PHE A 159 5.12 -12.95 20.22
CA PHE A 159 5.78 -12.40 19.03
C PHE A 159 6.16 -10.93 19.20
N LEU A 160 5.28 -10.15 19.83
CA LEU A 160 5.48 -8.75 20.20
C LEU A 160 5.00 -8.54 21.63
N PRO A 161 5.74 -9.04 22.63
CA PRO A 161 5.33 -8.96 24.02
C PRO A 161 5.21 -7.51 24.53
N GLU A 162 5.97 -6.59 23.95
CA GLU A 162 5.92 -5.16 24.26
C GLU A 162 4.67 -4.46 23.70
N TRP A 163 3.88 -5.14 22.86
CA TRP A 163 2.66 -4.56 22.30
C TRP A 163 1.56 -4.45 23.35
N THR A 164 1.31 -3.24 23.81
CA THR A 164 0.37 -2.95 24.91
C THR A 164 -1.00 -2.45 24.45
N GLU A 165 -1.15 -2.09 23.18
CA GLU A 165 -2.43 -1.59 22.68
C GLU A 165 -3.53 -2.65 22.77
N THR A 166 -4.68 -2.25 23.32
CA THR A 166 -5.86 -3.11 23.49
C THR A 166 -7.07 -2.59 22.72
N LYS A 167 -7.03 -1.34 22.28
CA LYS A 167 -8.08 -0.67 21.51
C LYS A 167 -7.55 -0.27 20.12
N PRO A 168 -8.42 -0.14 19.12
CA PRO A 168 -8.02 0.42 17.84
C PRO A 168 -7.32 1.77 17.98
N ILE A 169 -6.24 1.95 17.24
CA ILE A 169 -5.62 3.26 17.07
C ILE A 169 -6.50 4.01 16.07
N ASP A 170 -7.08 5.12 16.51
CA ASP A 170 -7.87 6.04 15.67
C ASP A 170 -7.64 7.46 16.20
N LYS A 171 -7.16 8.34 15.34
CA LYS A 171 -6.81 9.72 15.70
C LYS A 171 -7.63 10.76 14.95
N TYR A 172 -8.58 10.34 14.12
CA TYR A 172 -9.31 11.24 13.23
C TYR A 172 -10.84 11.16 13.37
N THR A 173 -11.40 9.98 13.66
CA THR A 173 -12.87 9.77 13.61
C THR A 173 -13.63 10.71 14.55
N ASP A 174 -13.11 10.93 15.76
CA ASP A 174 -13.72 11.83 16.76
C ASP A 174 -12.91 13.12 16.99
N ASN A 175 -12.01 13.45 16.06
CA ASN A 175 -11.15 14.63 16.17
C ASN A 175 -11.81 15.85 15.53
N GLN A 176 -12.35 16.75 16.34
CA GLN A 176 -13.06 17.94 15.87
C GLN A 176 -12.16 18.87 15.03
N ILE A 177 -10.88 19.02 15.38
CA ILE A 177 -9.91 19.86 14.64
C ILE A 177 -9.77 19.35 13.20
N PHE A 178 -9.68 18.04 13.02
CA PHE A 178 -9.65 17.44 11.68
C PHE A 178 -10.92 17.77 10.89
N TRP A 179 -12.09 17.57 11.48
CA TRP A 179 -13.37 17.80 10.80
C TRP A 179 -13.62 19.27 10.48
N ASP A 180 -13.33 20.20 11.40
CA ASP A 180 -13.47 21.63 11.17
C ASP A 180 -12.54 22.11 10.04
N SER A 181 -11.31 21.57 9.99
CA SER A 181 -10.33 21.94 8.95
C SER A 181 -10.66 21.40 7.56
N LEU A 182 -11.56 20.42 7.44
CA LEU A 182 -12.01 19.93 6.14
C LEU A 182 -12.78 20.97 5.32
N ASP A 183 -13.50 21.92 5.95
CA ASP A 183 -14.21 22.97 5.24
C ASP A 183 -13.25 23.84 4.40
N ASP A 184 -11.99 23.99 4.82
CA ASP A 184 -10.96 24.73 4.09
C ASP A 184 -10.29 23.92 2.97
N VAL A 185 -10.28 22.59 3.05
CA VAL A 185 -9.52 21.70 2.15
C VAL A 185 -10.42 20.96 1.18
N ALA A 186 -11.55 20.44 1.62
CA ALA A 186 -12.46 19.61 0.81
C ALA A 186 -12.94 20.28 -0.50
N PRO A 187 -13.17 21.62 -0.55
CA PRO A 187 -13.48 22.31 -1.80
C PRO A 187 -12.43 22.13 -2.92
N TYR A 188 -11.20 21.78 -2.57
CA TYR A 188 -10.08 21.63 -3.54
C TYR A 188 -9.77 20.20 -3.85
N LEU A 189 -10.25 19.22 -3.07
CA LEU A 189 -9.95 17.80 -3.25
C LEU A 189 -10.46 17.28 -4.60
N LEU A 190 -9.59 16.58 -5.30
CA LEU A 190 -9.86 15.81 -6.51
C LEU A 190 -9.73 14.32 -6.28
N GLU A 191 -9.00 13.94 -5.23
CA GLU A 191 -8.83 12.54 -4.84
C GLU A 191 -8.74 12.39 -3.33
N VAL A 192 -9.38 11.33 -2.81
CA VAL A 192 -9.18 10.83 -1.45
C VAL A 192 -8.79 9.37 -1.52
N TYR A 193 -7.67 9.04 -0.89
CA TYR A 193 -7.17 7.67 -0.82
C TYR A 193 -7.27 7.14 0.61
N PHE A 194 -7.75 5.92 0.73
CA PHE A 194 -7.93 5.22 1.97
C PHE A 194 -7.09 3.96 2.05
N ALA A 195 -6.36 3.83 3.15
CA ALA A 195 -5.62 2.64 3.55
C ALA A 195 -5.58 2.56 5.10
N GLY A 196 -4.63 1.81 5.64
CA GLY A 196 -4.49 1.60 7.08
C GLY A 196 -4.84 0.17 7.45
N GLY A 197 -5.77 -0.05 8.41
CA GLY A 197 -6.36 -1.35 8.66
C GLY A 197 -7.21 -1.81 7.47
N GLU A 198 -8.52 -2.00 7.67
CA GLU A 198 -9.43 -2.20 6.55
C GLU A 198 -10.38 -0.99 6.47
N PRO A 199 -10.32 -0.17 5.41
CA PRO A 199 -11.14 1.03 5.30
C PRO A 199 -12.64 0.76 5.40
N PHE A 200 -13.12 -0.37 4.89
CA PHE A 200 -14.54 -0.69 4.84
C PHE A 200 -15.16 -1.08 6.18
N VAL A 201 -14.37 -1.14 7.26
CA VAL A 201 -14.88 -1.37 8.62
C VAL A 201 -14.58 -0.20 9.58
N GLN A 202 -14.20 0.97 9.04
CA GLN A 202 -13.85 2.15 9.83
C GLN A 202 -14.94 3.21 9.77
N ASP A 203 -15.46 3.65 10.92
CA ASP A 203 -16.53 4.65 10.98
C ASP A 203 -16.10 6.00 10.38
N GLY A 204 -14.85 6.42 10.62
CA GLY A 204 -14.31 7.66 10.06
C GLY A 204 -14.32 7.70 8.53
N HIS A 205 -14.12 6.55 7.87
CA HIS A 205 -14.26 6.45 6.42
C HIS A 205 -15.69 6.86 5.97
N TYR A 206 -16.71 6.24 6.55
CA TYR A 206 -18.10 6.54 6.17
C TYR A 206 -18.52 7.97 6.53
N LYS A 207 -18.08 8.46 7.69
CA LYS A 207 -18.29 9.85 8.11
C LYS A 207 -17.71 10.84 7.10
N LEU A 208 -16.50 10.55 6.55
CA LEU A 208 -15.90 11.40 5.51
C LEU A 208 -16.69 11.32 4.19
N LEU A 209 -17.16 10.15 3.77
CA LEU A 209 -17.98 10.04 2.57
C LEU A 209 -19.31 10.81 2.72
N GLU A 210 -20.01 10.63 3.85
CA GLU A 210 -21.26 11.40 4.14
C GLU A 210 -21.00 12.91 4.14
N TYR A 211 -19.90 13.35 4.75
CA TYR A 211 -19.50 14.77 4.75
C TYR A 211 -19.31 15.30 3.32
N LEU A 212 -18.50 14.62 2.50
CA LEU A 212 -18.23 15.05 1.13
C LEU A 212 -19.48 15.05 0.24
N ILE A 213 -20.41 14.12 0.46
CA ILE A 213 -21.70 14.05 -0.24
C ILE A 213 -22.58 15.22 0.20
N SER A 214 -22.77 15.44 1.50
CA SER A 214 -23.64 16.47 2.04
C SER A 214 -23.21 17.90 1.66
N LYS A 215 -21.89 18.13 1.55
CA LYS A 215 -21.31 19.41 1.12
C LYS A 215 -21.28 19.56 -0.43
N GLY A 216 -21.68 18.54 -1.19
CA GLY A 216 -21.70 18.60 -2.66
C GLY A 216 -20.34 18.47 -3.33
N TYR A 217 -19.26 18.11 -2.60
CA TYR A 217 -17.90 18.00 -3.16
C TYR A 217 -17.64 16.67 -3.86
N SER A 218 -18.43 15.63 -3.54
CA SER A 218 -18.22 14.26 -4.01
C SER A 218 -18.14 14.10 -5.53
N LYS A 219 -18.94 14.85 -6.29
CA LYS A 219 -19.04 14.70 -7.77
C LYS A 219 -17.76 14.96 -8.54
N LYS A 220 -16.78 15.64 -7.95
CA LYS A 220 -15.46 15.88 -8.56
C LYS A 220 -14.36 14.98 -8.01
N ILE A 221 -14.63 14.26 -6.92
CA ILE A 221 -13.63 13.46 -6.19
C ILE A 221 -13.58 12.05 -6.70
N THR A 222 -12.37 11.55 -6.94
CA THR A 222 -12.05 10.15 -7.13
C THR A 222 -11.75 9.54 -5.75
N LEU A 223 -12.41 8.43 -5.41
CA LEU A 223 -12.05 7.62 -4.25
C LEU A 223 -11.08 6.52 -4.68
N SER A 224 -10.04 6.29 -3.90
CA SER A 224 -9.05 5.24 -4.13
C SER A 224 -8.85 4.43 -2.85
N TYR A 225 -8.76 3.10 -2.94
CA TYR A 225 -8.71 2.21 -1.79
C TYR A 225 -7.69 1.10 -1.93
N ASN A 226 -6.85 0.89 -0.91
CA ASN A 226 -6.30 -0.44 -0.63
C ASN A 226 -7.23 -1.14 0.34
N THR A 227 -7.71 -2.34 -0.03
CA THR A 227 -8.71 -3.08 0.75
C THR A 227 -8.51 -4.59 0.65
N ASN A 228 -8.90 -5.32 1.69
CA ASN A 228 -8.98 -6.78 1.63
C ASN A 228 -10.25 -7.27 0.92
N LEU A 229 -11.11 -6.35 0.50
CA LEU A 229 -12.33 -6.57 -0.26
C LEU A 229 -13.33 -7.54 0.40
N SER A 230 -13.31 -7.66 1.72
CA SER A 230 -14.18 -8.59 2.46
C SER A 230 -15.58 -8.07 2.73
N TYR A 231 -15.82 -6.77 2.55
CA TYR A 231 -17.10 -6.13 2.79
C TYR A 231 -17.63 -5.42 1.56
N ASP A 232 -18.93 -5.46 1.36
CA ASP A 232 -19.69 -4.66 0.41
C ASP A 232 -20.73 -3.78 1.13
N LYS A 233 -21.00 -4.09 2.42
CA LYS A 233 -21.86 -3.33 3.33
C LYS A 233 -21.22 -3.27 4.71
N TYR A 234 -21.41 -2.15 5.39
CA TYR A 234 -20.98 -1.97 6.77
C TYR A 234 -22.02 -1.19 7.55
N LYS A 235 -22.54 -1.78 8.64
CA LYS A 235 -23.65 -1.21 9.41
C LYS A 235 -24.84 -0.88 8.47
N LYS A 236 -25.27 0.37 8.42
CA LYS A 236 -26.34 0.87 7.54
C LYS A 236 -25.87 1.21 6.12
N PHE A 237 -24.56 1.21 5.86
CA PHE A 237 -23.99 1.72 4.62
C PHE A 237 -23.81 0.61 3.58
N ASP A 238 -24.30 0.85 2.36
CA ASP A 238 -24.00 0.10 1.16
C ASP A 238 -22.93 0.87 0.36
N LEU A 239 -21.77 0.23 0.13
CA LEU A 239 -20.65 0.86 -0.56
C LEU A 239 -21.01 1.30 -1.98
N THR A 240 -21.77 0.49 -2.71
CA THR A 240 -22.15 0.79 -4.09
C THR A 240 -23.03 2.03 -4.16
N GLU A 241 -24.01 2.15 -3.24
CA GLU A 241 -24.89 3.32 -3.17
C GLU A 241 -24.10 4.59 -2.84
N MET A 242 -23.17 4.51 -1.89
CA MET A 242 -22.33 5.64 -1.54
C MET A 242 -21.41 6.05 -2.70
N TRP A 243 -20.76 5.08 -3.37
CA TRP A 243 -19.83 5.35 -4.47
C TRP A 243 -20.48 5.98 -5.70
N ASN A 244 -21.77 5.75 -5.94
CA ASN A 244 -22.52 6.38 -7.03
C ASN A 244 -22.58 7.93 -6.91
N ASN A 245 -22.27 8.46 -5.73
CA ASN A 245 -22.21 9.91 -5.50
C ASN A 245 -20.85 10.53 -5.90
N PHE A 246 -19.83 9.72 -6.17
CA PHE A 246 -18.49 10.18 -6.49
C PHE A 246 -18.20 10.17 -7.99
N LYS A 247 -17.17 10.92 -8.40
CA LYS A 247 -16.74 10.97 -9.81
C LYS A 247 -16.26 9.62 -10.32
N LYS A 248 -15.47 8.92 -9.51
CA LYS A 248 -14.86 7.62 -9.83
C LYS A 248 -14.45 6.91 -8.54
N VAL A 249 -14.47 5.59 -8.59
CA VAL A 249 -13.90 4.74 -7.54
C VAL A 249 -12.84 3.84 -8.16
N LYS A 250 -11.69 3.73 -7.48
CA LYS A 250 -10.58 2.84 -7.82
C LYS A 250 -10.30 1.92 -6.65
N LEU A 251 -10.34 0.64 -6.87
CA LEU A 251 -10.00 -0.38 -5.89
C LEU A 251 -8.67 -1.03 -6.24
N TRP A 252 -7.85 -1.21 -5.22
CA TRP A 252 -6.66 -2.05 -5.24
C TRP A 252 -6.82 -3.17 -4.21
N PRO A 253 -7.60 -4.23 -4.54
CA PRO A 253 -7.77 -5.36 -3.64
C PRO A 253 -6.45 -6.05 -3.38
N SER A 254 -6.25 -6.44 -2.13
CA SER A 254 -5.01 -7.09 -1.67
C SER A 254 -5.20 -8.59 -1.56
N CYS A 255 -4.44 -9.39 -2.34
CA CYS A 255 -4.48 -10.84 -2.28
C CYS A 255 -3.17 -11.46 -2.83
N GLU A 256 -2.69 -12.56 -2.24
CA GLU A 256 -1.43 -13.22 -2.59
C GLU A 256 -1.59 -14.67 -3.06
N GLY A 257 -2.80 -15.13 -3.34
CA GLY A 257 -3.04 -16.50 -3.80
C GLY A 257 -4.50 -16.90 -3.73
N MET A 258 -4.83 -18.04 -4.33
CA MET A 258 -6.18 -18.60 -4.39
C MET A 258 -6.45 -19.61 -3.28
N GLY A 259 -7.72 -19.75 -2.90
CA GLY A 259 -8.20 -20.78 -1.99
C GLY A 259 -7.40 -20.85 -0.71
N LYS A 260 -7.02 -22.05 -0.31
CA LYS A 260 -6.28 -22.30 0.94
C LYS A 260 -4.96 -21.54 1.05
N ARG A 261 -4.25 -21.29 -0.06
CA ARG A 261 -2.99 -20.52 -0.05
C ARG A 261 -3.24 -19.03 0.26
N GLY A 262 -4.29 -18.46 -0.32
CA GLY A 262 -4.72 -17.11 0.00
C GLY A 262 -5.21 -16.97 1.45
N GLU A 263 -6.04 -17.92 1.90
CA GLU A 263 -6.58 -17.98 3.27
C GLU A 263 -5.48 -18.18 4.32
N TYR A 264 -4.45 -18.97 4.01
CA TYR A 264 -3.29 -19.16 4.87
C TYR A 264 -2.46 -17.87 5.01
N SER A 265 -2.19 -17.17 3.91
CA SER A 265 -1.45 -15.91 3.93
C SER A 265 -2.23 -14.80 4.63
N ARG A 266 -3.57 -14.78 4.43
CA ARG A 266 -4.48 -13.75 4.95
C ARG A 266 -5.52 -14.35 5.86
N LYS A 267 -5.16 -14.67 7.10
CA LYS A 267 -6.12 -15.20 8.09
C LYS A 267 -7.31 -14.26 8.26
N GLY A 268 -8.50 -14.76 7.94
CA GLY A 268 -9.76 -14.01 7.85
C GLY A 268 -10.32 -13.91 6.43
N LEU A 269 -9.52 -14.24 5.42
CA LEU A 269 -9.97 -14.33 4.04
C LEU A 269 -10.91 -15.55 3.87
N ASP A 270 -12.08 -15.32 3.29
CA ASP A 270 -12.94 -16.32 2.67
C ASP A 270 -12.75 -16.18 1.16
N TRP A 271 -12.06 -17.14 0.54
CA TRP A 271 -11.73 -17.09 -0.87
C TRP A 271 -12.96 -16.96 -1.77
N LYS A 272 -14.02 -17.72 -1.48
CA LYS A 272 -15.26 -17.69 -2.28
C LYS A 272 -15.96 -16.33 -2.17
N LYS A 273 -15.93 -15.71 -1.00
CA LYS A 273 -16.45 -14.36 -0.81
C LYS A 273 -15.62 -13.34 -1.55
N PHE A 274 -14.29 -13.47 -1.51
CA PHE A 274 -13.38 -12.61 -2.26
C PHE A 274 -13.64 -12.70 -3.77
N GLU A 275 -13.78 -13.91 -4.35
CA GLU A 275 -14.14 -14.09 -5.77
C GLU A 275 -15.44 -13.37 -6.11
N ARG A 276 -16.51 -13.58 -5.35
CA ARG A 276 -17.80 -12.88 -5.58
C ARG A 276 -17.65 -11.36 -5.52
N ASN A 277 -16.86 -10.85 -4.59
CA ASN A 277 -16.65 -9.41 -4.46
C ASN A 277 -15.78 -8.85 -5.60
N VAL A 278 -14.78 -9.60 -6.06
CA VAL A 278 -14.01 -9.25 -7.26
C VAL A 278 -14.92 -9.15 -8.48
N ASP A 279 -15.78 -10.14 -8.69
CA ASP A 279 -16.72 -10.13 -9.82
C ASP A 279 -17.75 -8.99 -9.67
N LYS A 280 -18.28 -8.75 -8.47
CA LYS A 280 -19.22 -7.67 -8.16
C LYS A 280 -18.65 -6.27 -8.42
N PHE A 281 -17.39 -6.06 -8.01
CA PHE A 281 -16.75 -4.75 -8.08
C PHE A 281 -15.77 -4.61 -9.26
N SER A 282 -15.78 -5.55 -10.21
CA SER A 282 -14.81 -5.62 -11.32
C SER A 282 -14.63 -4.29 -12.06
N LYS A 283 -15.70 -3.53 -12.29
CA LYS A 283 -15.64 -2.21 -12.95
C LYS A 283 -14.88 -1.13 -12.15
N HIS A 284 -14.69 -1.34 -10.86
CA HIS A 284 -13.97 -0.42 -9.98
C HIS A 284 -12.54 -0.88 -9.69
N ILE A 285 -12.21 -2.15 -9.97
CA ILE A 285 -10.87 -2.69 -9.73
C ILE A 285 -9.92 -2.15 -10.79
N ASP A 286 -8.92 -1.42 -10.34
CA ASP A 286 -7.86 -0.88 -11.18
C ASP A 286 -6.73 -1.92 -11.35
N THR A 287 -6.31 -2.52 -10.23
CA THR A 287 -5.30 -3.58 -10.18
C THR A 287 -5.41 -4.37 -8.88
N ILE A 288 -5.05 -5.64 -8.89
CA ILE A 288 -4.90 -6.44 -7.67
C ILE A 288 -3.48 -6.24 -7.13
N SER A 289 -3.37 -5.85 -5.86
CA SER A 289 -2.08 -5.66 -5.18
C SER A 289 -1.68 -6.91 -4.41
N SER A 290 -0.47 -7.42 -4.66
CA SER A 290 0.05 -8.61 -3.99
C SER A 290 1.41 -8.34 -3.36
N VAL A 291 1.56 -8.69 -2.08
CA VAL A 291 2.83 -8.64 -1.37
C VAL A 291 3.49 -10.01 -1.46
N VAL A 292 4.58 -10.11 -2.23
CA VAL A 292 5.28 -11.37 -2.46
C VAL A 292 6.25 -11.66 -1.33
N SER A 293 6.07 -12.81 -0.70
CA SER A 293 6.81 -13.31 0.45
C SER A 293 7.06 -14.82 0.32
N ILE A 294 7.72 -15.43 1.30
CA ILE A 294 7.84 -16.90 1.37
C ILE A 294 6.47 -17.58 1.32
N TRP A 295 5.44 -16.98 1.92
CA TRP A 295 4.07 -17.51 1.94
C TRP A 295 3.30 -17.38 0.63
N SER A 296 3.87 -16.76 -0.40
CA SER A 296 3.09 -16.46 -1.62
C SER A 296 3.84 -16.70 -2.93
N ILE A 297 5.17 -16.67 -2.93
CA ILE A 297 5.98 -16.70 -4.16
C ILE A 297 5.62 -17.86 -5.10
N THR A 298 5.35 -19.05 -4.56
CA THR A 298 4.96 -20.22 -5.37
C THR A 298 3.49 -20.25 -5.73
N ALA A 299 2.64 -19.49 -5.05
CA ALA A 299 1.22 -19.37 -5.36
C ALA A 299 0.92 -18.34 -6.46
N MET A 300 1.83 -17.40 -6.69
CA MET A 300 1.63 -16.29 -7.64
C MET A 300 1.37 -16.73 -9.08
N PRO A 301 2.08 -17.69 -9.69
CA PRO A 301 1.82 -18.07 -11.07
C PRO A 301 0.37 -18.47 -11.34
N ASP A 302 -0.20 -19.31 -10.49
CA ASP A 302 -1.60 -19.75 -10.62
C ASP A 302 -2.56 -18.59 -10.36
N PHE A 303 -2.25 -17.74 -9.38
CA PHE A 303 -3.06 -16.56 -9.07
C PHE A 303 -3.05 -15.56 -10.22
N ILE A 304 -1.90 -15.32 -10.85
CA ILE A 304 -1.79 -14.46 -12.04
C ILE A 304 -2.67 -15.02 -13.18
N LEU A 305 -2.66 -16.32 -13.43
CA LEU A 305 -3.55 -16.91 -14.43
C LEU A 305 -5.04 -16.71 -14.11
N TRP A 306 -5.40 -16.83 -12.84
CA TRP A 306 -6.77 -16.55 -12.39
C TRP A 306 -7.17 -15.10 -12.65
N LEU A 307 -6.25 -14.14 -12.42
CA LEU A 307 -6.46 -12.72 -12.71
C LEU A 307 -6.60 -12.47 -14.22
N LYS A 308 -5.71 -13.04 -15.03
CA LYS A 308 -5.74 -12.85 -16.50
C LYS A 308 -7.01 -13.42 -17.14
N LYS A 309 -7.54 -14.52 -16.62
CA LYS A 309 -8.87 -15.06 -17.05
C LYS A 309 -10.02 -14.07 -16.79
N ARG A 310 -9.86 -13.12 -15.88
CA ARG A 310 -10.85 -12.08 -15.53
C ARG A 310 -10.52 -10.71 -16.12
N ASN A 311 -9.50 -10.62 -16.98
CA ASN A 311 -8.98 -9.35 -17.53
C ASN A 311 -8.58 -8.35 -16.43
N LEU A 312 -8.10 -8.83 -15.30
CA LEU A 312 -7.59 -8.02 -14.19
C LEU A 312 -6.09 -7.85 -14.30
N ASN A 313 -5.62 -6.65 -13.99
CA ASN A 313 -4.19 -6.34 -13.85
C ASN A 313 -3.73 -6.68 -12.43
N PHE A 314 -2.41 -6.85 -12.26
CA PHE A 314 -1.79 -7.04 -10.95
C PHE A 314 -0.57 -6.13 -10.77
N TYR A 315 -0.25 -5.91 -9.51
CA TYR A 315 0.97 -5.25 -9.09
C TYR A 315 1.61 -6.04 -7.95
N LEU A 316 2.85 -6.47 -8.13
CA LEU A 316 3.61 -7.24 -7.15
C LEU A 316 4.59 -6.33 -6.43
N THR A 317 4.63 -6.46 -5.10
CA THR A 317 5.60 -5.77 -4.24
C THR A 317 6.34 -6.82 -3.40
N SER A 318 7.65 -6.71 -3.26
CA SER A 318 8.39 -7.58 -2.35
C SER A 318 8.10 -7.21 -0.89
N LEU A 319 7.90 -8.23 -0.05
CA LEU A 319 7.80 -8.04 1.40
C LEU A 319 9.18 -7.62 1.95
N THR A 320 9.21 -6.48 2.63
CA THR A 320 10.42 -5.96 3.30
C THR A 320 10.34 -6.04 4.84
N GLY A 321 9.15 -6.17 5.38
CA GLY A 321 8.88 -6.34 6.80
C GLY A 321 7.65 -7.22 7.05
N PRO A 322 7.72 -8.24 7.94
CA PRO A 322 8.90 -8.64 8.72
C PRO A 322 10.00 -9.25 7.82
N PRO A 323 11.29 -8.90 8.05
CA PRO A 323 12.40 -9.27 7.16
C PRO A 323 12.55 -10.79 6.97
N PHE A 324 12.38 -11.56 8.03
CA PHE A 324 12.53 -13.02 8.01
C PHE A 324 11.56 -13.75 7.07
N ALA A 325 10.47 -13.10 6.65
CA ALA A 325 9.49 -13.66 5.72
C ALA A 325 9.70 -13.19 4.26
N SER A 326 10.75 -12.39 4.03
CA SER A 326 11.13 -11.95 2.68
C SER A 326 11.57 -13.12 1.82
N VAL A 327 11.32 -13.04 0.52
CA VAL A 327 11.81 -14.03 -0.47
C VAL A 327 13.35 -14.08 -0.55
N THR A 328 14.04 -13.06 -0.04
CA THR A 328 15.51 -13.03 0.06
C THR A 328 16.06 -14.07 1.04
N CYS A 329 15.24 -14.49 2.03
CA CYS A 329 15.58 -15.49 3.03
C CYS A 329 15.56 -16.93 2.49
N LEU A 330 14.90 -17.18 1.35
CA LEU A 330 14.85 -18.53 0.76
C LEU A 330 16.24 -19.09 0.49
N PRO A 331 16.48 -20.39 0.78
CA PRO A 331 17.78 -21.00 0.52
C PRO A 331 18.02 -21.14 -0.99
N LYS A 332 19.28 -21.28 -1.37
CA LYS A 332 19.74 -21.24 -2.78
C LYS A 332 19.04 -22.27 -3.69
N ASP A 333 18.80 -23.47 -3.20
CA ASP A 333 18.11 -24.54 -3.93
C ASP A 333 16.63 -24.21 -4.17
N ALA A 334 15.96 -23.62 -3.19
CA ALA A 334 14.61 -23.11 -3.34
C ALA A 334 14.55 -21.97 -4.37
N LYS A 335 15.48 -20.99 -4.31
CA LYS A 335 15.57 -19.89 -5.30
C LYS A 335 15.76 -20.44 -6.70
N ILE A 336 16.63 -21.46 -6.90
CA ILE A 336 16.84 -22.12 -8.19
C ILE A 336 15.52 -22.75 -8.70
N THR A 337 14.80 -23.45 -7.84
CA THR A 337 13.54 -24.11 -8.18
C THR A 337 12.47 -23.08 -8.57
N ILE A 338 12.35 -22.01 -7.81
CA ILE A 338 11.42 -20.91 -8.09
C ILE A 338 11.78 -20.23 -9.42
N ASN A 339 13.04 -19.94 -9.68
CA ASN A 339 13.48 -19.37 -10.96
C ASN A 339 13.10 -20.25 -12.15
N LYS A 340 13.25 -21.58 -12.03
CA LYS A 340 12.83 -22.52 -13.07
C LYS A 340 11.31 -22.51 -13.27
N MET A 341 10.54 -22.46 -12.18
CA MET A 341 9.08 -22.37 -12.22
C MET A 341 8.62 -21.11 -12.95
N TYR A 342 9.16 -19.95 -12.60
CA TYR A 342 8.80 -18.68 -13.26
C TYR A 342 9.28 -18.62 -14.72
N LYS A 343 10.45 -19.20 -15.04
CA LYS A 343 10.92 -19.32 -16.43
C LYS A 343 9.92 -20.13 -17.27
N SER A 344 9.47 -21.29 -16.77
CA SER A 344 8.45 -22.10 -17.44
C SER A 344 7.10 -21.36 -17.55
N PHE A 345 6.70 -20.67 -16.50
CA PHE A 345 5.50 -19.85 -16.50
C PHE A 345 5.56 -18.76 -17.59
N MET A 346 6.67 -18.02 -17.66
CA MET A 346 6.86 -16.95 -18.64
C MET A 346 6.91 -17.49 -20.08
N GLN A 347 7.56 -18.63 -20.31
CA GLN A 347 7.60 -19.29 -21.63
C GLN A 347 6.18 -19.68 -22.09
N LYS A 348 5.36 -20.20 -21.19
CA LYS A 348 4.03 -20.72 -21.53
C LYS A 348 2.96 -19.63 -21.58
N TYR A 349 3.01 -18.67 -20.67
CA TYR A 349 1.93 -17.72 -20.43
C TYR A 349 2.35 -16.23 -20.55
N GLY A 350 3.61 -15.95 -20.87
CA GLY A 350 4.12 -14.59 -20.99
C GLY A 350 3.35 -13.72 -22.00
N HIS A 351 2.79 -14.36 -23.04
CA HIS A 351 1.97 -13.68 -24.05
C HIS A 351 0.64 -13.11 -23.51
N LEU A 352 0.21 -13.52 -22.31
CA LEU A 352 -0.98 -12.98 -21.63
C LEU A 352 -0.66 -11.71 -20.82
N LEU A 353 0.62 -11.40 -20.62
CA LEU A 353 1.09 -10.32 -19.76
C LEU A 353 1.48 -9.10 -20.59
N ASN A 354 1.19 -7.91 -20.07
CA ASN A 354 1.75 -6.69 -20.64
C ASN A 354 3.20 -6.46 -20.13
N GLU A 355 3.93 -5.53 -20.78
CA GLU A 355 5.33 -5.24 -20.44
C GLU A 355 5.53 -4.90 -18.97
N HIS A 356 4.63 -4.12 -18.40
CA HIS A 356 4.71 -3.72 -16.99
C HIS A 356 4.56 -4.91 -16.03
N GLU A 357 3.67 -5.84 -16.35
CA GLU A 357 3.47 -7.07 -15.57
C GLU A 357 4.68 -8.01 -15.67
N VAL A 358 5.27 -8.11 -16.87
CA VAL A 358 6.52 -8.86 -17.09
C VAL A 358 7.66 -8.28 -16.26
N ASP A 359 7.84 -6.96 -16.29
CA ASP A 359 8.89 -6.29 -15.51
C ASP A 359 8.65 -6.40 -14.00
N ASN A 360 7.40 -6.37 -13.59
CA ASN A 360 7.04 -6.56 -12.19
C ASN A 360 7.47 -7.96 -11.67
N ILE A 361 7.24 -9.01 -12.46
CA ILE A 361 7.72 -10.37 -12.13
C ILE A 361 9.25 -10.42 -12.10
N LYS A 362 9.93 -9.84 -13.11
CA LYS A 362 11.41 -9.80 -13.15
C LYS A 362 11.98 -9.09 -11.92
N ASN A 363 11.37 -7.98 -11.49
CA ASN A 363 11.81 -7.23 -10.32
C ASN A 363 11.71 -8.07 -9.04
N ILE A 364 10.62 -8.84 -8.85
CA ILE A 364 10.49 -9.76 -7.72
C ILE A 364 11.59 -10.82 -7.73
N LEU A 365 11.87 -11.43 -8.89
CA LEU A 365 12.92 -12.43 -9.01
C LEU A 365 14.33 -11.85 -8.83
N SER A 366 14.57 -10.65 -9.33
CA SER A 366 15.80 -9.89 -9.13
C SER A 366 16.02 -9.60 -7.65
N TYR A 367 14.99 -9.10 -6.95
CA TYR A 367 15.02 -8.85 -5.52
C TYR A 367 15.31 -10.14 -4.72
N MET A 368 14.63 -11.25 -5.04
CA MET A 368 14.85 -12.56 -4.41
C MET A 368 16.30 -13.03 -4.54
N ASN A 369 16.91 -12.85 -5.72
CA ASN A 369 18.26 -13.33 -6.03
C ASN A 369 19.37 -12.32 -5.64
N GLY A 370 19.02 -11.04 -5.46
CA GLY A 370 20.00 -9.97 -5.20
C GLY A 370 20.60 -9.98 -3.79
N ARG A 371 20.00 -10.74 -2.87
CA ARG A 371 20.44 -10.85 -1.47
C ARG A 371 20.36 -12.28 -0.98
N ASP A 372 21.15 -12.58 0.03
CA ASP A 372 21.09 -13.84 0.78
C ASP A 372 20.88 -13.50 2.28
N ASP A 373 19.63 -13.55 2.70
CA ASP A 373 19.22 -13.36 4.07
C ASP A 373 18.79 -14.71 4.70
N SER A 374 19.30 -15.85 4.21
CA SER A 374 18.92 -17.20 4.66
C SER A 374 19.19 -17.48 6.14
N HIS A 375 20.06 -16.69 6.78
CA HIS A 375 20.29 -16.72 8.22
C HIS A 375 19.02 -16.40 9.04
N GLU A 376 18.03 -15.72 8.45
CA GLU A 376 16.74 -15.40 9.07
C GLU A 376 15.73 -16.57 9.05
N LEU A 377 16.03 -17.67 8.35
CA LEU A 377 15.08 -18.78 8.18
C LEU A 377 14.69 -19.48 9.48
N GLN A 378 15.59 -19.53 10.47
CA GLN A 378 15.26 -20.09 11.79
C GLN A 378 14.18 -19.24 12.48
N LEU A 379 14.29 -17.91 12.37
CA LEU A 379 13.28 -17.00 12.91
C LEU A 379 11.96 -17.12 12.14
N PHE A 380 12.02 -17.24 10.81
CA PHE A 380 10.85 -17.54 9.98
C PHE A 380 10.14 -18.81 10.44
N LYS A 381 10.88 -19.90 10.63
CA LYS A 381 10.31 -21.18 11.06
C LYS A 381 9.67 -21.08 12.42
N ALA A 382 10.39 -20.53 13.40
CA ALA A 382 9.88 -20.37 14.76
C ALA A 382 8.58 -19.53 14.82
N PHE A 383 8.55 -18.40 14.11
CA PHE A 383 7.36 -17.56 13.99
C PHE A 383 6.21 -18.31 13.30
N ASN A 384 6.51 -18.98 12.19
CA ASN A 384 5.51 -19.65 11.39
C ASN A 384 4.88 -20.85 12.10
N GLU A 385 5.68 -21.63 12.86
CA GLU A 385 5.20 -22.76 13.67
C GLU A 385 4.29 -22.30 14.82
N LYS A 386 4.65 -21.21 15.51
CA LYS A 386 3.78 -20.60 16.54
C LYS A 386 2.43 -20.17 15.97
N LEU A 387 2.45 -19.55 14.76
CA LEU A 387 1.20 -19.18 14.09
C LEU A 387 0.40 -20.39 13.63
N ASP A 388 1.05 -21.40 13.10
CA ASP A 388 0.38 -22.63 12.65
C ASP A 388 -0.30 -23.33 13.82
N GLU A 389 0.38 -23.45 14.96
CA GLU A 389 -0.17 -23.98 16.18
C GLU A 389 -1.39 -23.18 16.67
N SER A 390 -1.23 -21.85 16.80
CA SER A 390 -2.32 -20.95 17.22
C SER A 390 -3.55 -21.01 16.30
N ARG A 391 -3.34 -21.24 15.01
CA ARG A 391 -4.38 -21.19 13.97
C ARG A 391 -4.93 -22.55 13.55
N GLY A 392 -4.32 -23.65 14.02
CA GLY A 392 -4.63 -25.00 13.56
C GLY A 392 -4.31 -25.19 12.07
N GLU A 393 -3.21 -24.58 11.59
CA GLU A 393 -2.78 -24.58 10.19
C GLU A 393 -1.46 -25.36 10.04
N SER A 394 -0.99 -25.55 8.81
CA SER A 394 0.31 -26.16 8.53
C SER A 394 0.89 -25.60 7.26
N PHE A 395 2.12 -25.06 7.39
CA PHE A 395 2.89 -24.55 6.27
C PHE A 395 3.16 -25.65 5.22
N LEU A 396 3.63 -26.81 5.65
CA LEU A 396 3.94 -27.90 4.74
C LEU A 396 2.72 -28.55 4.10
N THR A 397 1.56 -28.48 4.71
CA THR A 397 0.32 -28.89 4.06
C THR A 397 -0.10 -27.90 2.99
N THR A 398 0.14 -26.62 3.21
CA THR A 398 -0.20 -25.54 2.28
C THR A 398 0.82 -25.38 1.14
N TYR A 399 2.10 -25.56 1.47
CA TYR A 399 3.26 -25.40 0.56
C TYR A 399 4.18 -26.63 0.63
N PRO A 400 3.72 -27.82 0.18
CA PRO A 400 4.49 -29.07 0.26
C PRO A 400 5.80 -29.01 -0.55
N GLU A 401 5.88 -28.13 -1.54
CA GLU A 401 7.08 -27.87 -2.35
C GLU A 401 8.27 -27.36 -1.54
N PHE A 402 8.05 -26.85 -0.33
CA PHE A 402 9.10 -26.35 0.55
C PHE A 402 9.59 -27.39 1.57
N ALA A 403 9.08 -28.63 1.54
CA ALA A 403 9.42 -29.65 2.52
C ALA A 403 10.91 -30.01 2.57
N SER A 404 11.63 -29.94 1.44
CA SER A 404 13.04 -30.31 1.35
C SER A 404 13.96 -29.45 2.22
N TRP A 405 13.69 -28.17 2.32
CA TRP A 405 14.50 -27.24 3.11
C TRP A 405 13.86 -26.89 4.46
N TYR A 406 12.53 -26.76 4.52
CA TYR A 406 11.85 -26.34 5.75
C TYR A 406 12.02 -27.32 6.92
N LYS A 407 12.17 -28.63 6.62
CA LYS A 407 12.44 -29.65 7.64
C LYS A 407 13.89 -29.63 8.14
N ASN A 408 14.79 -29.02 7.39
CA ASN A 408 16.23 -29.02 7.65
C ASN A 408 16.74 -27.74 8.33
N ILE A 409 15.87 -26.75 8.55
CA ILE A 409 16.09 -25.61 9.44
C ILE A 409 15.41 -25.90 10.82
#